data_263c4f3abcb383a1e3af6c4bd4b1329e
#
_entry.id   263c4f3abcb383a1e3af6c4bd4b1329e
#
_cell.length_a   1.000
_cell.length_b   1.000
_cell.length_c   1.000
_cell.angle_alpha   90.00
_cell.angle_beta   90.00
_cell.angle_gamma   90.00
#
_symmetry.space_group_name_H-M   'P 1'
#
loop_
_entity.id
_entity.type
_entity.pdbx_description
1 polymer ?
#
loop_
_entity_poly.entity_id
_entity_poly.type
_entity_poly.pdbx_seq_one_letter_code
_entity_poly.pdbx_strand_id
1 'polypeptide(L)'
;YGSSDKFRPTWLLTILPPALIAVVVSMMLLPLAGGMLLILDPFVDVYDVDLEMMRYRPNNWPLIPMFVEVIRRSKRLPADYDMSHMLAIGAGCEAFNNKQLRNVEEFLKQHNCNLRFTAGYGSSEAGSNATLPMAPFPVRDGNVGVPMIRSVISIFKPGTQEELTYNTPGEICMAGPGVMLGYDRPEATAKALQVHADGKTWLHTGDIGYMSEDGVLYTMTRGASPRFGGGDLMVQPLENIVADADIKG
;
A
#
# COMPACT_ATOMS: atom_id res chain seq x y z
N TYR A 1 -26.88 24.80 13.34
CA TYR A 1 -25.86 23.73 13.30
C TYR A 1 -25.34 23.59 14.70
N GLY A 2 -25.80 22.54 15.41
CA GLY A 2 -25.37 22.24 16.77
C GLY A 2 -23.89 21.89 16.80
N SER A 3 -23.12 22.57 17.65
CA SER A 3 -21.76 22.23 17.99
C SER A 3 -21.76 20.88 18.69
N SER A 4 -21.60 19.80 17.96
CA SER A 4 -21.23 18.56 18.60
C SER A 4 -19.73 18.65 18.87
N ASP A 5 -19.30 18.71 20.12
CA ASP A 5 -17.92 18.60 20.59
C ASP A 5 -17.29 17.22 20.29
N LYS A 6 -17.76 16.57 19.23
CA LYS A 6 -17.24 15.28 18.82
C LYS A 6 -15.91 15.49 18.09
N PHE A 7 -14.87 14.94 18.66
CA PHE A 7 -13.57 14.82 18.00
C PHE A 7 -13.74 14.24 16.60
N ARG A 8 -13.23 14.95 15.59
CA ARG A 8 -13.21 14.50 14.20
C ARG A 8 -11.75 14.30 13.78
N PRO A 9 -11.34 13.06 13.52
CA PRO A 9 -9.98 12.81 13.03
C PRO A 9 -9.70 13.58 11.76
N THR A 10 -8.51 14.11 11.64
CA THR A 10 -8.01 14.76 10.44
C THR A 10 -7.27 13.77 9.54
N TRP A 11 -7.41 13.96 8.25
CA TRP A 11 -6.71 13.22 7.22
C TRP A 11 -5.96 14.21 6.33
N LEU A 12 -4.64 14.07 6.26
CA LEU A 12 -3.83 14.95 5.43
C LEU A 12 -3.64 14.33 4.04
N LEU A 13 -4.09 15.03 3.03
CA LEU A 13 -3.81 14.73 1.65
C LEU A 13 -2.79 15.73 1.11
N THR A 14 -1.60 15.23 0.82
CA THR A 14 -0.53 16.02 0.20
C THR A 14 -0.40 15.67 -1.29
N ILE A 15 0.52 16.24 -1.94
CA ILE A 15 1.03 16.23 -3.32
C ILE A 15 0.75 15.01 -4.23
N LEU A 16 0.08 13.97 -3.79
CA LEU A 16 -0.24 12.86 -4.67
C LEU A 16 -1.29 13.29 -5.71
N PRO A 17 -1.04 13.07 -7.01
CA PRO A 17 -1.92 13.55 -8.05
C PRO A 17 -3.29 12.84 -8.01
N PRO A 18 -4.41 13.58 -8.18
CA PRO A 18 -5.75 13.00 -8.17
C PRO A 18 -6.04 12.08 -9.37
N ALA A 19 -5.12 11.98 -10.32
CA ALA A 19 -5.17 10.96 -11.37
C ALA A 19 -5.01 9.53 -10.85
N LEU A 20 -4.44 9.37 -9.64
CA LEU A 20 -4.35 8.06 -8.99
C LEU A 20 -5.69 7.74 -8.32
N ILE A 21 -6.26 6.59 -8.62
CA ILE A 21 -7.53 6.15 -8.02
C ILE A 21 -7.42 6.05 -6.50
N ALA A 22 -6.25 5.68 -5.97
CA ALA A 22 -5.99 5.63 -4.54
C ALA A 22 -6.20 6.99 -3.86
N VAL A 23 -5.84 8.09 -4.54
CA VAL A 23 -6.07 9.45 -4.04
C VAL A 23 -7.57 9.74 -3.96
N VAL A 24 -8.30 9.49 -5.04
CA VAL A 24 -9.75 9.78 -5.09
C VAL A 24 -10.51 8.89 -4.11
N VAL A 25 -10.30 7.58 -4.15
CA VAL A 25 -11.10 6.63 -3.37
C VAL A 25 -10.64 6.56 -1.91
N SER A 26 -9.35 6.28 -1.68
CA SER A 26 -8.87 6.00 -0.33
C SER A 26 -8.46 7.25 0.46
N MET A 27 -8.07 8.33 -0.23
CA MET A 27 -7.56 9.53 0.45
C MET A 27 -8.55 10.70 0.44
N MET A 28 -9.60 10.66 -0.40
CA MET A 28 -10.65 11.68 -0.42
C MET A 28 -12.01 11.11 -0.01
N LEU A 29 -12.56 10.15 -0.78
CA LEU A 29 -13.92 9.67 -0.55
C LEU A 29 -14.05 8.90 0.76
N LEU A 30 -13.09 8.03 1.08
CA LEU A 30 -13.15 7.22 2.32
C LEU A 30 -13.13 8.08 3.59
N PRO A 31 -12.19 9.03 3.78
CA PRO A 31 -12.22 9.90 4.96
C PRO A 31 -13.45 10.79 5.02
N LEU A 32 -13.93 11.32 3.89
CA LEU A 32 -15.16 12.11 3.85
C LEU A 32 -16.38 11.27 4.24
N ALA A 33 -16.51 10.05 3.71
CA ALA A 33 -17.57 9.12 4.09
C ALA A 33 -17.50 8.72 5.56
N GLY A 34 -16.30 8.65 6.12
CA GLY A 34 -16.04 8.41 7.55
C GLY A 34 -16.28 9.62 8.45
N GLY A 35 -16.69 10.78 7.90
CA GLY A 35 -16.90 12.02 8.65
C GLY A 35 -15.63 12.68 9.18
N MET A 36 -14.49 12.37 8.60
CA MET A 36 -13.19 12.95 8.92
C MET A 36 -13.04 14.35 8.31
N LEU A 37 -12.15 15.16 8.88
CA LEU A 37 -11.75 16.43 8.30
C LEU A 37 -10.62 16.17 7.30
N LEU A 38 -10.84 16.51 6.04
CA LEU A 38 -9.85 16.38 4.99
C LEU A 38 -9.05 17.68 4.84
N ILE A 39 -7.74 17.57 4.98
CA ILE A 39 -6.80 18.68 4.75
C ILE A 39 -6.21 18.49 3.36
N LEU A 40 -6.43 19.47 2.49
CA LEU A 40 -5.93 19.47 1.12
C LEU A 40 -4.84 20.54 0.98
N ASP A 41 -3.64 20.11 0.66
CA ASP A 41 -2.54 21.00 0.29
C ASP A 41 -1.83 20.47 -0.96
N PRO A 42 -2.37 20.74 -2.16
CA PRO A 42 -1.87 20.18 -3.41
C PRO A 42 -0.60 20.88 -3.94
N PHE A 43 -0.16 21.93 -3.30
CA PHE A 43 0.98 22.73 -3.74
C PHE A 43 2.23 22.57 -2.89
N VAL A 44 2.20 21.61 -1.97
CA VAL A 44 3.35 21.29 -1.12
C VAL A 44 4.50 20.72 -1.95
N ASP A 45 5.71 21.22 -1.74
CA ASP A 45 6.92 20.57 -2.23
C ASP A 45 7.13 19.24 -1.49
N VAL A 46 7.57 18.23 -2.22
CA VAL A 46 7.89 16.91 -1.64
C VAL A 46 8.88 16.99 -0.48
N TYR A 47 9.79 17.95 -0.55
CA TYR A 47 10.79 18.17 0.50
C TYR A 47 10.28 18.97 1.71
N ASP A 48 9.03 19.43 1.69
CA ASP A 48 8.38 20.16 2.76
C ASP A 48 7.27 19.37 3.49
N VAL A 49 7.16 18.08 3.22
CA VAL A 49 6.15 17.23 3.88
C VAL A 49 6.30 17.15 5.41
N ASP A 50 7.52 17.37 5.93
CA ASP A 50 7.75 17.47 7.36
C ASP A 50 7.16 18.76 7.96
N LEU A 51 7.18 19.88 7.21
CA LEU A 51 6.53 21.12 7.61
C LEU A 51 5.00 20.95 7.64
N GLU A 52 4.44 20.25 6.66
CA GLU A 52 3.01 19.95 6.64
C GLU A 52 2.60 19.07 7.83
N MET A 53 3.40 18.08 8.17
CA MET A 53 3.17 17.26 9.36
C MET A 53 3.14 18.10 10.63
N MET A 54 4.10 19.01 10.79
CA MET A 54 4.16 19.90 11.95
C MET A 54 3.04 20.92 11.99
N ARG A 55 2.69 21.49 10.82
CA ARG A 55 1.67 22.53 10.67
C ARG A 55 0.27 22.01 10.97
N TYR A 56 -0.09 20.89 10.36
CA TYR A 56 -1.46 20.38 10.43
C TYR A 56 -1.68 19.33 11.50
N ARG A 57 -0.63 18.70 12.03
CA ARG A 57 -0.70 17.63 13.03
C ARG A 57 -1.80 16.61 12.71
N PRO A 58 -1.79 15.97 11.53
CA PRO A 58 -2.87 15.09 11.10
C PRO A 58 -2.96 13.85 12.00
N ASN A 59 -4.18 13.33 12.20
CA ASN A 59 -4.37 12.08 12.91
C ASN A 59 -4.16 10.86 12.00
N ASN A 60 -4.43 11.01 10.71
CA ASN A 60 -4.24 9.96 9.71
C ASN A 60 -3.42 10.52 8.55
N TRP A 61 -2.37 9.82 8.19
CA TRP A 61 -1.51 10.25 7.11
C TRP A 61 -1.08 9.07 6.23
N PRO A 62 -1.65 8.96 5.02
CA PRO A 62 -1.17 8.02 4.02
C PRO A 62 0.12 8.57 3.40
N LEU A 63 1.16 7.77 3.41
CA LEU A 63 2.49 8.14 2.97
C LEU A 63 2.97 7.21 1.85
N ILE A 64 3.92 7.71 1.07
CA ILE A 64 4.77 6.88 0.22
C ILE A 64 6.18 6.78 0.85
N PRO A 65 6.98 5.77 0.51
CA PRO A 65 8.31 5.58 1.09
C PRO A 65 9.18 6.82 1.08
N MET A 66 9.13 7.59 -0.01
CA MET A 66 9.90 8.82 -0.15
C MET A 66 9.53 9.87 0.90
N PHE A 67 8.26 10.08 1.20
CA PHE A 67 7.84 11.05 2.22
C PHE A 67 8.33 10.67 3.61
N VAL A 68 8.25 9.38 3.93
CA VAL A 68 8.77 8.87 5.20
C VAL A 68 10.25 9.16 5.35
N GLU A 69 11.04 8.96 4.28
CA GLU A 69 12.47 9.27 4.31
C GLU A 69 12.76 10.77 4.43
N VAL A 70 11.98 11.63 3.77
CA VAL A 70 12.12 13.10 3.94
C VAL A 70 11.89 13.50 5.39
N ILE A 71 10.79 13.01 5.99
CA ILE A 71 10.46 13.32 7.39
C ILE A 71 11.55 12.81 8.34
N ARG A 72 11.93 11.54 8.18
CA ARG A 72 12.94 10.90 9.03
C ARG A 72 14.30 11.58 8.98
N ARG A 73 14.68 12.14 7.83
CA ARG A 73 15.95 12.85 7.63
C ARG A 73 15.85 14.35 7.85
N SER A 74 14.68 14.86 8.18
CA SER A 74 14.49 16.28 8.38
C SER A 74 15.33 16.80 9.56
N LYS A 75 16.03 17.88 9.33
CA LYS A 75 16.72 18.66 10.39
C LYS A 75 15.81 19.74 10.98
N ARG A 76 14.62 19.94 10.40
CA ARG A 76 13.64 20.94 10.85
C ARG A 76 12.68 20.36 11.88
N LEU A 77 12.55 19.02 11.90
CA LEU A 77 11.71 18.34 12.87
C LEU A 77 12.40 18.36 14.24
N PRO A 78 11.75 18.90 15.29
CA PRO A 78 12.29 18.84 16.64
C PRO A 78 12.48 17.39 17.11
N ALA A 79 13.58 17.13 17.82
CA ALA A 79 13.86 15.77 18.31
C ALA A 79 12.80 15.27 19.31
N ASP A 80 12.11 16.19 19.98
CA ASP A 80 11.01 15.94 20.94
C ASP A 80 9.62 16.11 20.32
N TYR A 81 9.51 16.20 18.97
CA TYR A 81 8.21 16.30 18.31
C TYR A 81 7.33 15.09 18.65
N ASP A 82 6.18 15.35 19.25
CA ASP A 82 5.29 14.32 19.75
C ASP A 82 4.25 13.93 18.68
N MET A 83 4.27 12.66 18.27
CA MET A 83 3.34 12.05 17.30
C MET A 83 2.27 11.15 17.98
N SER A 84 2.11 11.24 19.29
CA SER A 84 1.09 10.44 20.03
C SER A 84 -0.35 10.72 19.58
N HIS A 85 -0.58 11.85 18.92
CA HIS A 85 -1.89 12.23 18.34
C HIS A 85 -2.27 11.43 17.09
N MET A 86 -1.34 10.70 16.48
CA MET A 86 -1.60 9.88 15.30
C MET A 86 -2.53 8.71 15.64
N LEU A 87 -3.50 8.45 14.78
CA LEU A 87 -4.44 7.32 14.86
C LEU A 87 -4.15 6.23 13.84
N ALA A 88 -3.65 6.62 12.67
CA ALA A 88 -3.20 5.70 11.66
C ALA A 88 -2.06 6.29 10.83
N ILE A 89 -1.10 5.46 10.51
CA ILE A 89 -0.02 5.77 9.59
C ILE A 89 0.24 4.54 8.71
N GLY A 90 0.27 4.75 7.44
CA GLY A 90 0.47 3.65 6.50
C GLY A 90 1.00 4.13 5.17
N ALA A 91 1.40 3.20 4.35
CA ALA A 91 1.87 3.47 3.01
C ALA A 91 1.21 2.57 1.97
N GLY A 92 1.24 3.06 0.76
CA GLY A 92 0.80 2.37 -0.44
C GLY A 92 1.59 2.85 -1.64
N CYS A 93 1.20 2.40 -2.82
CA CYS A 93 1.79 2.73 -4.12
C CYS A 93 3.17 2.14 -4.38
N GLU A 94 3.99 1.90 -3.37
CA GLU A 94 5.33 1.32 -3.47
C GLU A 94 5.57 0.33 -2.34
N ALA A 95 6.43 -0.66 -2.58
CA ALA A 95 6.85 -1.62 -1.57
C ALA A 95 7.95 -1.03 -0.68
N PHE A 96 7.90 -1.37 0.61
CA PHE A 96 8.98 -1.11 1.56
C PHE A 96 9.84 -2.35 1.71
N ASN A 97 11.16 -2.20 1.72
CA ASN A 97 12.03 -3.25 2.19
C ASN A 97 12.09 -3.29 3.73
N ASN A 98 12.58 -4.40 4.28
CA ASN A 98 12.60 -4.61 5.72
C ASN A 98 13.43 -3.56 6.49
N LYS A 99 14.50 -3.03 5.90
CA LYS A 99 15.31 -1.97 6.50
C LYS A 99 14.55 -0.65 6.59
N GLN A 100 13.84 -0.28 5.52
CA GLN A 100 12.97 0.89 5.53
C GLN A 100 11.87 0.75 6.59
N LEU A 101 11.23 -0.41 6.68
CA LEU A 101 10.20 -0.67 7.69
C LEU A 101 10.74 -0.52 9.12
N ARG A 102 11.91 -1.10 9.42
CA ARG A 102 12.56 -0.93 10.73
C ARG A 102 12.87 0.53 11.02
N ASN A 103 13.43 1.26 10.06
CA ASN A 103 13.75 2.67 10.22
C ASN A 103 12.49 3.51 10.52
N VAL A 104 11.36 3.20 9.87
CA VAL A 104 10.09 3.88 10.13
C VAL A 104 9.58 3.54 11.53
N GLU A 105 9.58 2.28 11.92
CA GLU A 105 9.14 1.84 13.26
C GLU A 105 9.95 2.50 14.37
N GLU A 106 11.27 2.57 14.22
CA GLU A 106 12.16 3.24 15.16
C GLU A 106 11.89 4.74 15.24
N PHE A 107 11.73 5.40 14.10
CA PHE A 107 11.38 6.82 14.03
C PHE A 107 10.05 7.10 14.75
N LEU A 108 9.01 6.34 14.46
CA LEU A 108 7.70 6.50 15.10
C LEU A 108 7.81 6.34 16.62
N LYS A 109 8.54 5.33 17.07
CA LYS A 109 8.77 5.07 18.50
C LYS A 109 9.53 6.20 19.19
N GLN A 110 10.56 6.78 18.54
CA GLN A 110 11.31 7.94 19.06
C GLN A 110 10.42 9.17 19.24
N HIS A 111 9.34 9.29 18.46
CA HIS A 111 8.39 10.40 18.50
C HIS A 111 7.07 10.04 19.21
N ASN A 112 7.08 9.11 20.16
CA ASN A 112 5.94 8.68 20.99
C ASN A 112 4.76 8.10 20.18
N CYS A 113 4.98 7.68 18.93
CA CYS A 113 3.97 7.04 18.12
C CYS A 113 4.05 5.51 18.28
N ASN A 114 3.10 4.92 19.01
CA ASN A 114 3.04 3.48 19.26
C ASN A 114 2.22 2.73 18.19
N LEU A 115 1.89 3.39 17.10
CA LEU A 115 1.18 2.77 16.00
C LEU A 115 2.10 1.82 15.23
N ARG A 116 1.52 0.73 14.76
CA ARG A 116 2.18 -0.09 13.74
C ARG A 116 2.06 0.61 12.40
N PHE A 117 3.18 0.70 11.70
CA PHE A 117 3.17 1.08 10.30
C PHE A 117 2.46 0.00 9.48
N THR A 118 1.61 0.40 8.55
CA THR A 118 0.81 -0.52 7.75
C THR A 118 1.06 -0.32 6.26
N ALA A 119 0.97 -1.39 5.49
CA ALA A 119 0.99 -1.34 4.03
C ALA A 119 -0.20 -2.13 3.49
N GLY A 120 -0.78 -1.63 2.40
CA GLY A 120 -1.84 -2.31 1.66
C GLY A 120 -1.39 -2.57 0.23
N TYR A 121 -2.11 -3.45 -0.46
CA TYR A 121 -1.93 -3.75 -1.86
C TYR A 121 -3.17 -3.35 -2.65
N GLY A 122 -2.95 -2.85 -3.86
CA GLY A 122 -4.02 -2.47 -4.77
C GLY A 122 -3.48 -1.81 -6.02
N SER A 123 -4.38 -1.52 -6.94
CA SER A 123 -4.06 -0.84 -8.20
C SER A 123 -5.27 -0.04 -8.70
N SER A 124 -5.07 0.75 -9.74
CA SER A 124 -6.17 1.45 -10.39
C SER A 124 -7.18 0.47 -10.98
N GLU A 125 -6.71 -0.64 -11.51
CA GLU A 125 -7.51 -1.72 -12.08
C GLU A 125 -8.35 -2.46 -11.03
N ALA A 126 -7.90 -2.47 -9.77
CA ALA A 126 -8.62 -3.06 -8.63
C ALA A 126 -9.52 -2.04 -7.89
N GLY A 127 -9.63 -0.82 -8.40
CA GLY A 127 -10.46 0.24 -7.82
C GLY A 127 -9.88 0.90 -6.58
N SER A 128 -8.60 0.81 -6.32
CA SER A 128 -7.77 1.33 -5.24
C SER A 128 -7.17 0.20 -4.39
N ASN A 129 -7.47 0.15 -3.09
CA ASN A 129 -6.95 -0.90 -2.21
C ASN A 129 -7.75 -2.20 -2.39
N ALA A 130 -7.04 -3.30 -2.60
CA ALA A 130 -7.61 -4.65 -2.65
C ALA A 130 -7.40 -5.42 -1.34
N THR A 131 -6.42 -4.99 -0.52
CA THR A 131 -6.17 -5.55 0.81
C THR A 131 -6.20 -4.50 1.90
N LEU A 132 -6.44 -4.97 3.13
CA LEU A 132 -6.32 -4.19 4.36
C LEU A 132 -5.26 -4.83 5.25
N PRO A 133 -4.33 -4.03 5.79
CA PRO A 133 -3.42 -4.51 6.82
C PRO A 133 -4.24 -4.92 8.05
N MET A 134 -3.88 -6.01 8.67
CA MET A 134 -4.64 -6.58 9.80
C MET A 134 -3.70 -7.00 10.92
N ALA A 135 -3.98 -6.54 12.14
CA ALA A 135 -3.34 -7.09 13.33
C ALA A 135 -3.79 -8.56 13.55
N PRO A 136 -2.93 -9.46 14.01
CA PRO A 136 -1.59 -9.20 14.58
C PRO A 136 -0.43 -9.26 13.58
N PHE A 137 -0.71 -9.40 12.28
CA PHE A 137 0.30 -9.65 11.26
C PHE A 137 1.21 -8.44 11.07
N PRO A 138 2.54 -8.57 11.26
CA PRO A 138 3.48 -7.47 11.03
C PRO A 138 3.64 -7.20 9.53
N VAL A 139 3.83 -5.95 9.16
CA VAL A 139 4.21 -5.57 7.79
C VAL A 139 5.70 -5.91 7.61
N ARG A 140 5.97 -7.09 7.08
CA ARG A 140 7.34 -7.59 6.79
C ARG A 140 7.28 -8.55 5.62
N ASP A 141 8.38 -8.69 4.93
CA ASP A 141 8.58 -9.70 3.88
C ASP A 141 7.49 -9.69 2.79
N GLY A 142 6.97 -8.49 2.48
CA GLY A 142 5.93 -8.32 1.47
C GLY A 142 4.50 -8.54 1.96
N ASN A 143 4.27 -8.73 3.27
CA ASN A 143 2.92 -8.79 3.83
C ASN A 143 2.16 -7.49 3.57
N VAL A 144 1.05 -7.59 2.87
CA VAL A 144 0.17 -6.47 2.51
C VAL A 144 -1.26 -6.64 3.05
N GLY A 145 -1.45 -7.57 3.98
CA GLY A 145 -2.71 -7.79 4.68
C GLY A 145 -3.65 -8.80 4.02
N VAL A 146 -4.92 -8.69 4.36
CA VAL A 146 -5.97 -9.62 3.93
C VAL A 146 -6.89 -8.96 2.89
N PRO A 147 -7.55 -9.74 2.03
CA PRO A 147 -8.50 -9.21 1.05
C PRO A 147 -9.57 -8.33 1.70
N MET A 148 -9.90 -7.20 1.06
CA MET A 148 -11.01 -6.35 1.48
C MET A 148 -12.36 -7.06 1.32
N ILE A 149 -13.35 -6.62 2.09
CA ILE A 149 -14.74 -7.10 1.98
C ILE A 149 -15.21 -7.02 0.53
N ARG A 150 -15.75 -8.12 0.00
CA ARG A 150 -16.23 -8.31 -1.38
C ARG A 150 -15.12 -8.40 -2.43
N SER A 151 -13.84 -8.31 -2.08
CA SER A 151 -12.74 -8.65 -2.97
C SER A 151 -12.36 -10.12 -2.79
N VAL A 152 -12.18 -10.81 -3.89
CA VAL A 152 -11.62 -12.16 -3.92
C VAL A 152 -10.21 -12.04 -4.49
N ILE A 153 -9.24 -12.59 -3.80
CA ILE A 153 -7.85 -12.66 -4.28
C ILE A 153 -7.44 -14.13 -4.28
N SER A 154 -6.95 -14.59 -5.41
CA SER A 154 -6.38 -15.94 -5.56
C SER A 154 -5.07 -15.88 -6.31
N ILE A 155 -4.27 -16.91 -6.13
CA ILE A 155 -2.96 -17.04 -6.75
C ILE A 155 -3.07 -18.08 -7.86
N PHE A 156 -2.70 -17.71 -9.08
CA PHE A 156 -2.74 -18.59 -10.23
C PHE A 156 -1.32 -18.81 -10.79
N LYS A 157 -1.13 -19.97 -11.39
CA LYS A 157 0.08 -20.24 -12.15
C LYS A 157 0.16 -19.25 -13.32
N PRO A 158 1.24 -18.49 -13.45
CA PRO A 158 1.35 -17.43 -14.46
C PRO A 158 1.01 -17.89 -15.87
N GLY A 159 0.15 -17.13 -16.54
CA GLY A 159 -0.32 -17.42 -17.90
C GLY A 159 -1.31 -18.59 -18.02
N THR A 160 -1.89 -19.05 -16.90
CA THR A 160 -2.87 -20.14 -16.89
C THR A 160 -4.08 -19.78 -16.01
N GLN A 161 -5.09 -20.63 -15.96
CA GLN A 161 -6.23 -20.57 -15.04
C GLN A 161 -6.11 -21.61 -13.89
N GLU A 162 -4.91 -22.18 -13.68
CA GLU A 162 -4.64 -23.13 -12.62
C GLU A 162 -4.42 -22.39 -11.31
N GLU A 163 -5.38 -22.51 -10.37
CA GLU A 163 -5.26 -21.93 -9.03
C GLU A 163 -4.25 -22.71 -8.20
N LEU A 164 -3.36 -21.97 -7.54
CA LEU A 164 -2.30 -22.53 -6.70
C LEU A 164 -2.76 -22.61 -5.24
N THR A 165 -2.16 -23.55 -4.51
CA THR A 165 -2.37 -23.71 -3.07
C THR A 165 -1.65 -22.64 -2.25
N TYR A 166 -2.01 -22.53 -0.95
CA TYR A 166 -1.34 -21.61 -0.01
C TYR A 166 0.17 -21.78 0.00
N ASN A 167 0.86 -20.69 0.29
CA ASN A 167 2.32 -20.60 0.37
C ASN A 167 3.06 -20.94 -0.95
N THR A 168 2.34 -20.99 -2.08
CA THR A 168 2.92 -21.25 -3.40
C THR A 168 2.93 -19.94 -4.21
N PRO A 169 4.11 -19.43 -4.61
CA PRO A 169 4.19 -18.22 -5.42
C PRO A 169 3.58 -18.38 -6.81
N GLY A 170 2.83 -17.37 -7.23
CA GLY A 170 2.18 -17.29 -8.54
C GLY A 170 1.67 -15.90 -8.83
N GLU A 171 0.91 -15.74 -9.91
CA GLU A 171 0.30 -14.47 -10.28
C GLU A 171 -0.87 -14.15 -9.33
N ILE A 172 -0.85 -12.94 -8.80
CA ILE A 172 -1.95 -12.40 -7.99
C ILE A 172 -3.09 -12.04 -8.93
N CYS A 173 -4.23 -12.68 -8.78
CA CYS A 173 -5.43 -12.35 -9.53
C CYS A 173 -6.56 -11.92 -8.61
N MET A 174 -7.41 -11.03 -9.10
CA MET A 174 -8.48 -10.43 -8.30
C MET A 174 -9.83 -10.50 -9.02
N ALA A 175 -10.87 -10.72 -8.24
CA ALA A 175 -12.24 -10.62 -8.70
C ALA A 175 -13.09 -9.85 -7.68
N GLY A 176 -14.14 -9.19 -8.15
CA GLY A 176 -15.06 -8.45 -7.30
C GLY A 176 -15.52 -7.14 -7.90
N PRO A 177 -16.40 -6.41 -7.22
CA PRO A 177 -17.03 -5.21 -7.76
C PRO A 177 -16.08 -4.00 -7.88
N GLY A 178 -14.90 -4.06 -7.27
CA GLY A 178 -13.85 -3.02 -7.40
C GLY A 178 -13.02 -3.16 -8.67
N VAL A 179 -13.08 -4.31 -9.36
CA VAL A 179 -12.30 -4.53 -10.57
C VAL A 179 -12.84 -3.65 -11.71
N MET A 180 -11.93 -3.04 -12.46
CA MET A 180 -12.26 -2.17 -13.59
C MET A 180 -13.11 -2.88 -14.63
N LEU A 181 -13.84 -2.12 -15.46
CA LEU A 181 -14.58 -2.63 -16.60
C LEU A 181 -13.68 -2.91 -17.81
N GLY A 182 -12.53 -2.28 -17.89
CA GLY A 182 -11.54 -2.44 -18.95
C GLY A 182 -10.72 -1.19 -19.19
N TYR A 183 -9.79 -1.32 -20.11
CA TYR A 183 -9.00 -0.21 -20.67
C TYR A 183 -9.65 0.33 -21.94
N ASP A 184 -9.22 1.50 -22.40
CA ASP A 184 -9.65 2.08 -23.68
C ASP A 184 -9.28 1.19 -24.88
N ARG A 185 -8.21 0.39 -24.76
CA ARG A 185 -7.80 -0.57 -25.77
C ARG A 185 -8.31 -1.97 -25.46
N PRO A 186 -9.17 -2.54 -26.35
CA PRO A 186 -9.77 -3.86 -26.12
C PRO A 186 -8.77 -4.99 -25.94
N GLU A 187 -7.65 -4.96 -26.68
CA GLU A 187 -6.58 -5.97 -26.57
C GLU A 187 -5.89 -5.94 -25.20
N ALA A 188 -5.72 -4.76 -24.60
CA ALA A 188 -5.18 -4.63 -23.26
C ALA A 188 -6.18 -5.16 -22.21
N THR A 189 -7.47 -4.88 -22.41
CA THR A 189 -8.55 -5.41 -21.57
C THR A 189 -8.60 -6.94 -21.62
N ALA A 190 -8.57 -7.54 -22.82
CA ALA A 190 -8.60 -8.99 -22.97
C ALA A 190 -7.40 -9.70 -22.34
N LYS A 191 -6.26 -9.03 -22.26
CA LYS A 191 -5.07 -9.53 -21.57
C LYS A 191 -5.20 -9.48 -20.06
N ALA A 192 -5.76 -8.39 -19.53
CA ALA A 192 -5.87 -8.15 -18.08
C ALA A 192 -7.11 -8.80 -17.45
N LEU A 193 -8.23 -8.82 -18.16
CA LEU A 193 -9.49 -9.37 -17.66
C LEU A 193 -9.83 -10.67 -18.39
N GLN A 194 -9.87 -11.77 -17.65
CA GLN A 194 -10.15 -13.10 -18.22
C GLN A 194 -11.30 -13.75 -17.45
N VAL A 195 -12.22 -14.37 -18.20
CA VAL A 195 -13.27 -15.20 -17.61
C VAL A 195 -12.70 -16.59 -17.38
N HIS A 196 -12.69 -17.03 -16.13
CA HIS A 196 -12.23 -18.36 -15.75
C HIS A 196 -13.38 -19.39 -15.77
N ALA A 197 -13.01 -20.66 -15.57
CA ALA A 197 -13.96 -21.78 -15.54
C ALA A 197 -15.01 -21.67 -14.43
N ASP A 198 -14.74 -20.90 -13.37
CA ASP A 198 -15.69 -20.60 -12.29
C ASP A 198 -16.74 -19.54 -12.65
N GLY A 199 -16.71 -19.03 -13.89
CA GLY A 199 -17.61 -18.02 -14.41
C GLY A 199 -17.34 -16.59 -13.93
N LYS A 200 -16.31 -16.37 -13.11
CA LYS A 200 -15.92 -15.02 -12.68
C LYS A 200 -14.94 -14.40 -13.66
N THR A 201 -15.01 -13.07 -13.76
CA THR A 201 -13.98 -12.29 -14.44
C THR A 201 -12.87 -11.99 -13.44
N TRP A 202 -11.68 -12.45 -13.75
CA TRP A 202 -10.47 -12.24 -12.97
C TRP A 202 -9.57 -11.18 -13.61
N LEU A 203 -9.11 -10.24 -12.79
CA LEU A 203 -8.06 -9.31 -13.14
C LEU A 203 -6.72 -10.01 -12.92
N HIS A 204 -5.97 -10.25 -13.99
CA HIS A 204 -4.59 -10.69 -13.99
C HIS A 204 -3.69 -9.48 -13.79
N THR A 205 -3.08 -9.35 -12.61
CA THR A 205 -2.32 -8.14 -12.26
C THR A 205 -0.93 -8.10 -12.85
N GLY A 206 -0.39 -9.27 -13.19
CA GLY A 206 1.01 -9.45 -13.55
C GLY A 206 1.97 -9.40 -12.35
N ASP A 207 1.47 -9.12 -11.14
CA ASP A 207 2.27 -9.12 -9.91
C ASP A 207 2.37 -10.55 -9.37
N ILE A 208 3.53 -10.88 -8.80
CA ILE A 208 3.80 -12.19 -8.21
C ILE A 208 3.73 -12.11 -6.69
N GLY A 209 3.10 -13.09 -6.10
CA GLY A 209 2.96 -13.20 -4.65
C GLY A 209 2.42 -14.56 -4.24
N TYR A 210 2.08 -14.71 -2.97
CA TYR A 210 1.42 -15.90 -2.45
C TYR A 210 0.43 -15.53 -1.35
N MET A 211 -0.53 -16.40 -1.12
CA MET A 211 -1.47 -16.32 -0.01
C MET A 211 -1.03 -17.32 1.07
N SER A 212 -0.94 -16.89 2.32
CA SER A 212 -0.70 -17.80 3.45
C SER A 212 -1.98 -18.53 3.85
N GLU A 213 -1.82 -19.59 4.65
CA GLU A 213 -2.95 -20.35 5.22
C GLU A 213 -3.88 -19.49 6.09
N ASP A 214 -3.34 -18.42 6.68
CA ASP A 214 -4.11 -17.43 7.45
C ASP A 214 -4.87 -16.41 6.58
N GLY A 215 -4.78 -16.53 5.26
CA GLY A 215 -5.42 -15.62 4.30
C GLY A 215 -4.71 -14.28 4.13
N VAL A 216 -3.44 -14.19 4.51
CA VAL A 216 -2.61 -12.99 4.34
C VAL A 216 -1.92 -13.03 2.97
N LEU A 217 -2.03 -11.94 2.22
CA LEU A 217 -1.34 -11.79 0.95
C LEU A 217 0.09 -11.26 1.16
N TYR A 218 1.03 -11.91 0.50
CA TYR A 218 2.44 -11.50 0.43
C TYR A 218 2.79 -11.18 -1.02
N THR A 219 3.27 -9.97 -1.26
CA THR A 219 3.79 -9.54 -2.57
C THR A 219 5.30 -9.79 -2.64
N MET A 220 5.79 -10.25 -3.78
CA MET A 220 7.19 -10.60 -3.98
C MET A 220 7.88 -9.75 -5.06
N THR A 221 7.17 -9.42 -6.12
CA THR A 221 7.68 -8.60 -7.21
C THR A 221 6.53 -8.01 -7.99
N ARG A 222 6.77 -6.90 -8.67
CA ARG A 222 5.79 -6.25 -9.54
C ARG A 222 6.16 -6.41 -11.01
N GLY A 223 5.17 -6.82 -11.82
CA GLY A 223 5.25 -6.84 -13.27
C GLY A 223 6.30 -7.78 -13.83
N ALA A 224 6.75 -7.50 -15.06
CA ALA A 224 7.79 -8.27 -15.71
C ALA A 224 9.13 -8.06 -15.01
N SER A 225 9.42 -8.92 -14.05
CA SER A 225 10.74 -8.96 -13.41
C SER A 225 11.82 -9.25 -14.46
N PRO A 226 13.02 -8.66 -14.33
CA PRO A 226 14.13 -9.01 -15.18
C PRO A 226 14.37 -10.52 -15.16
N ARG A 227 14.41 -11.16 -16.31
CA ARG A 227 14.75 -12.59 -16.40
C ARG A 227 16.24 -12.76 -16.35
N PHE A 228 16.70 -13.59 -15.43
CA PHE A 228 18.09 -13.97 -15.33
C PHE A 228 18.21 -15.48 -15.36
N GLY A 229 19.04 -16.01 -16.29
CA GLY A 229 19.28 -17.43 -16.40
C GLY A 229 18.04 -18.29 -16.72
N GLY A 230 17.00 -17.70 -17.35
CA GLY A 230 15.76 -18.42 -17.72
C GLY A 230 14.66 -18.43 -16.66
N GLY A 231 14.90 -17.83 -15.51
CA GLY A 231 13.89 -17.63 -14.43
C GLY A 231 13.58 -16.17 -14.18
N ASP A 232 12.41 -15.90 -13.60
CA ASP A 232 12.07 -14.55 -13.18
C ASP A 232 12.84 -14.18 -11.91
N LEU A 233 13.51 -13.02 -11.93
CA LEU A 233 14.23 -12.51 -10.78
C LEU A 233 13.22 -11.92 -9.76
N MET A 234 13.15 -12.52 -8.60
CA MET A 234 12.33 -11.99 -7.49
C MET A 234 13.08 -10.83 -6.82
N VAL A 235 12.71 -9.61 -7.21
CA VAL A 235 13.44 -8.39 -6.83
C VAL A 235 13.34 -8.12 -5.33
N GLN A 236 12.15 -8.18 -4.75
CA GLN A 236 11.93 -7.80 -3.36
C GLN A 236 12.67 -8.67 -2.32
N PRO A 237 12.74 -10.00 -2.46
CA PRO A 237 13.59 -10.81 -1.60
C PRO A 237 15.08 -10.45 -1.69
N LEU A 238 15.57 -10.12 -2.90
CA LEU A 238 16.95 -9.66 -3.08
C LEU A 238 17.19 -8.28 -2.46
N GLU A 239 16.26 -7.35 -2.62
CA GLU A 239 16.31 -6.04 -1.98
C GLU A 239 16.35 -6.16 -0.45
N ASN A 240 15.58 -7.07 0.13
CA ASN A 240 15.60 -7.35 1.55
C ASN A 240 16.96 -7.92 1.99
N ILE A 241 17.52 -8.90 1.26
CA ILE A 241 18.83 -9.48 1.53
C ILE A 241 19.92 -8.40 1.49
N VAL A 242 19.92 -7.58 0.45
CA VAL A 242 20.91 -6.49 0.30
C VAL A 242 20.74 -5.44 1.40
N ALA A 243 19.51 -5.08 1.73
CA ALA A 243 19.23 -4.12 2.80
C ALA A 243 19.65 -4.65 4.18
N ASP A 244 19.45 -5.95 4.44
CA ASP A 244 19.81 -6.60 5.71
C ASP A 244 21.33 -6.87 5.83
N ALA A 245 22.01 -7.05 4.71
CA ALA A 245 23.46 -7.29 4.69
C ALA A 245 24.31 -6.06 5.07
N ASP A 246 23.68 -4.89 5.24
CA ASP A 246 24.32 -3.61 5.60
C ASP A 246 25.58 -3.31 4.76
N ILE A 247 25.49 -3.58 3.45
CA ILE A 247 26.61 -3.38 2.52
C ILE A 247 26.91 -1.89 2.48
N LYS A 248 28.01 -1.51 3.10
CA LYS A 248 28.54 -0.15 3.04
C LYS A 248 29.14 0.05 1.64
N GLY A 249 28.47 0.90 0.83
CA GLY A 249 29.02 1.42 -0.40
C GLY A 249 29.99 2.55 -0.13
#